data_298f557107641d223341a03d8da11c6f
#
_entry.id   298f557107641d223341a03d8da11c6f
#
_cell.length_a   1.000
_cell.length_b   1.000
_cell.length_c   1.000
_cell.angle_alpha   90.00
_cell.angle_beta   90.00
_cell.angle_gamma   90.00
#
_symmetry.space_group_name_H-M   'P 1'
#
loop_
_entity.id
_entity.type
_entity.pdbx_description
1 polymer ?
#
loop_
_entity_poly.entity_id
_entity_poly.type
_entity_poly.pdbx_seq_one_letter_code
_entity_poly.pdbx_strand_id
1 'polypeptide(L)'
;MRALFIFLACCLWSVQLANASPFTFGQKQQDFLPVDEAFTLHVEQPDAGGAVLRWDIAPGYYLYKERLRFAGLPPGSEPVLPPGEPYHDEYFGDSRIYRDSLIVEIPEEDVSTLELGWQGCADAGLCY
;
A
#
# COMPACT_ATOMS: atom_id res chain seq x y z
N MET A 1 47.51 71.84 28.28
CA MET A 1 46.55 72.12 28.87
C MET A 1 45.32 71.43 28.40
N ARG A 2 44.56 71.01 28.08
CA ARG A 2 43.28 70.32 28.00
C ARG A 2 43.44 68.91 27.34
N ALA A 3 43.53 67.91 28.18
CA ALA A 3 43.50 66.52 27.77
C ALA A 3 42.09 66.17 27.36
N LEU A 4 41.95 65.72 26.11
CA LEU A 4 40.69 65.19 25.56
C LEU A 4 40.68 63.66 25.69
N PHE A 5 39.96 63.15 26.68
CA PHE A 5 39.75 61.71 26.85
C PHE A 5 38.71 61.25 25.83
N ILE A 6 39.17 60.53 24.82
CA ILE A 6 38.28 59.88 23.92
C ILE A 6 37.94 58.49 24.52
N PHE A 7 36.71 58.39 25.03
CA PHE A 7 36.14 57.11 25.46
C PHE A 7 35.77 56.29 24.21
N LEU A 8 36.61 55.30 23.93
CA LEU A 8 36.31 54.31 22.90
C LEU A 8 35.38 53.27 23.52
N ALA A 9 34.06 53.43 23.34
CA ALA A 9 33.06 52.45 23.73
C ALA A 9 33.10 51.29 22.74
N CYS A 10 33.74 50.19 23.14
CA CYS A 10 33.78 48.93 22.39
C CYS A 10 32.43 48.23 22.57
N CYS A 11 31.52 48.44 21.62
CA CYS A 11 30.27 47.64 21.53
C CYS A 11 30.61 46.20 21.15
N LEU A 12 30.71 45.35 22.15
CA LEU A 12 30.73 43.89 21.97
C LEU A 12 29.33 43.45 21.54
N TRP A 13 29.16 43.32 20.25
CA TRP A 13 27.96 42.70 19.66
C TRP A 13 28.04 41.20 19.90
N SER A 14 27.37 40.73 20.95
CA SER A 14 27.20 39.31 21.23
C SER A 14 26.30 38.70 20.17
N VAL A 15 26.90 38.06 19.19
CA VAL A 15 26.14 37.19 18.24
C VAL A 15 25.66 35.97 19.02
N GLN A 16 24.43 35.96 19.44
CA GLN A 16 23.79 34.77 19.96
C GLN A 16 23.50 33.84 18.79
N LEU A 17 24.31 32.80 18.65
CA LEU A 17 23.98 31.65 17.81
C LEU A 17 22.74 30.99 18.43
N ALA A 18 21.59 31.25 17.84
CA ALA A 18 20.39 30.47 18.11
C ALA A 18 20.65 29.04 17.60
N ASN A 19 20.92 28.14 18.53
CA ASN A 19 20.86 26.70 18.24
C ASN A 19 19.39 26.35 17.95
N ALA A 20 19.00 26.46 16.68
CA ALA A 20 17.79 25.83 16.20
C ALA A 20 18.00 24.31 16.28
N SER A 21 17.51 23.69 17.33
CA SER A 21 17.39 22.24 17.38
C SER A 21 16.56 21.80 16.18
N PRO A 22 17.04 20.88 15.35
CA PRO A 22 16.18 20.31 14.31
C PRO A 22 15.03 19.62 15.04
N PHE A 23 13.85 20.15 14.87
CA PHE A 23 12.62 19.54 15.36
C PHE A 23 12.43 18.28 14.51
N THR A 24 13.06 17.20 14.93
CA THR A 24 12.84 15.89 14.34
C THR A 24 11.44 15.46 14.78
N PHE A 25 10.43 15.79 13.99
CA PHE A 25 9.18 15.08 14.05
C PHE A 25 9.54 13.63 13.74
N GLY A 26 9.55 12.82 14.75
CA GLY A 26 9.56 11.36 14.61
C GLY A 26 8.25 10.93 14.00
N GLN A 27 8.02 11.25 12.72
CA GLN A 27 7.10 10.51 11.91
C GLN A 27 7.71 9.13 11.83
N LYS A 28 7.10 8.16 12.53
CA LYS A 28 7.24 6.77 12.14
C LYS A 28 6.74 6.75 10.70
N GLN A 29 7.67 6.83 9.75
CA GLN A 29 7.38 6.57 8.36
C GLN A 29 6.89 5.14 8.35
N GLN A 30 5.60 4.98 8.15
CA GLN A 30 4.99 3.68 8.03
C GLN A 30 5.44 3.16 6.69
N ASP A 31 6.41 2.25 6.71
CA ASP A 31 6.93 1.64 5.50
C ASP A 31 5.87 0.67 4.97
N PHE A 32 5.12 1.12 3.97
CA PHE A 32 4.20 0.27 3.23
C PHE A 32 4.97 -0.61 2.26
N LEU A 33 4.55 -1.85 2.15
CA LEU A 33 5.14 -2.77 1.18
C LEU A 33 4.82 -2.31 -0.26
N PRO A 34 5.70 -2.57 -1.22
CA PRO A 34 5.36 -2.50 -2.64
C PRO A 34 4.15 -3.40 -2.96
N VAL A 35 3.39 -3.06 -3.98
CA VAL A 35 2.14 -3.78 -4.31
C VAL A 35 2.34 -5.27 -4.56
N ASP A 36 3.43 -5.64 -5.20
CA ASP A 36 3.81 -7.02 -5.51
C ASP A 36 4.29 -7.83 -4.29
N GLU A 37 4.74 -7.14 -3.24
CA GLU A 37 5.06 -7.76 -1.95
C GLU A 37 3.84 -7.82 -1.02
N ALA A 38 2.98 -6.80 -1.08
CA ALA A 38 1.74 -6.79 -0.30
C ALA A 38 0.74 -7.86 -0.81
N PHE A 39 0.71 -8.09 -2.13
CA PHE A 39 -0.19 -9.01 -2.80
C PHE A 39 0.56 -9.83 -3.85
N THR A 40 1.28 -10.86 -3.41
CA THR A 40 2.06 -11.69 -4.33
C THR A 40 1.15 -12.66 -5.08
N LEU A 41 1.08 -12.52 -6.40
CA LEU A 41 0.27 -13.38 -7.26
C LEU A 41 1.10 -14.53 -7.83
N HIS A 42 0.60 -15.73 -7.64
CA HIS A 42 1.09 -16.96 -8.26
C HIS A 42 0.05 -17.47 -9.26
N VAL A 43 0.50 -17.84 -10.45
CA VAL A 43 -0.34 -18.39 -11.51
C VAL A 43 0.15 -19.79 -11.86
N GLU A 44 -0.72 -20.77 -11.71
CA GLU A 44 -0.45 -22.15 -12.07
C GLU A 44 -1.40 -22.56 -13.20
N GLN A 45 -0.87 -23.24 -14.22
CA GLN A 45 -1.66 -23.81 -15.32
C GLN A 45 -1.53 -25.32 -15.26
N PRO A 46 -2.53 -26.01 -14.70
CA PRO A 46 -2.54 -27.47 -14.66
C PRO A 46 -2.60 -28.08 -16.07
N ASP A 47 -2.01 -29.25 -16.26
CA ASP A 47 -2.06 -29.99 -17.54
C ASP A 47 -3.50 -30.35 -17.99
N ALA A 48 -4.44 -30.40 -17.05
CA ALA A 48 -5.85 -30.63 -17.30
C ALA A 48 -6.61 -29.42 -17.84
N GLY A 49 -5.92 -28.28 -18.06
CA GLY A 49 -6.51 -27.01 -18.48
C GLY A 49 -6.92 -26.11 -17.32
N GLY A 50 -7.30 -24.89 -17.66
CA GLY A 50 -7.63 -23.86 -16.69
C GLY A 50 -6.42 -23.15 -16.11
N ALA A 51 -6.65 -22.36 -15.07
CA ALA A 51 -5.61 -21.75 -14.27
C ALA A 51 -6.03 -21.72 -12.80
N VAL A 52 -5.05 -21.77 -11.92
CA VAL A 52 -5.21 -21.51 -10.49
C VAL A 52 -4.43 -20.25 -10.15
N LEU A 53 -5.14 -19.26 -9.68
CA LEU A 53 -4.59 -18.01 -9.23
C LEU A 53 -4.52 -18.01 -7.70
N ARG A 54 -3.35 -17.76 -7.15
CA ARG A 54 -3.17 -17.66 -5.71
C ARG A 54 -2.51 -16.33 -5.36
N TRP A 55 -3.20 -15.55 -4.56
CA TRP A 55 -2.61 -14.39 -3.92
C TRP A 55 -2.16 -14.75 -2.51
N ASP A 56 -0.91 -14.48 -2.21
CA ASP A 56 -0.40 -14.42 -0.84
C ASP A 56 -0.51 -12.96 -0.40
N ILE A 57 -1.29 -12.72 0.64
CA ILE A 57 -1.61 -11.38 1.15
C ILE A 57 -0.79 -11.15 2.42
N ALA A 58 0.06 -10.13 2.41
CA ALA A 58 0.92 -9.83 3.55
C ALA A 58 0.11 -9.49 4.81
N PRO A 59 0.63 -9.79 6.01
CA PRO A 59 -0.02 -9.41 7.27
C PRO A 59 -0.31 -7.91 7.33
N GLY A 60 -1.53 -7.53 7.73
CA GLY A 60 -1.97 -6.14 7.79
C GLY A 60 -2.46 -5.58 6.46
N TYR A 61 -2.62 -6.45 5.44
CA TYR A 61 -3.18 -6.10 4.13
C TYR A 61 -4.41 -6.95 3.83
N TYR A 62 -5.22 -6.49 2.87
CA TYR A 62 -6.42 -7.20 2.43
C TYR A 62 -6.80 -6.83 0.99
N LEU A 63 -7.45 -7.76 0.29
CA LEU A 63 -8.04 -7.55 -1.03
C LEU A 63 -9.55 -7.41 -0.94
N TYR A 64 -10.13 -6.53 -1.74
CA TYR A 64 -11.59 -6.41 -1.85
C TYR A 64 -12.14 -7.40 -2.87
N LYS A 65 -13.11 -8.22 -2.47
CA LYS A 65 -13.80 -9.16 -3.35
C LYS A 65 -14.44 -8.46 -4.53
N GLU A 66 -15.15 -7.37 -4.29
CA GLU A 66 -15.91 -6.62 -5.30
C GLU A 66 -15.00 -5.85 -6.27
N ARG A 67 -13.68 -5.81 -5.99
CA ARG A 67 -12.67 -5.14 -6.81
C ARG A 67 -11.79 -6.11 -7.59
N LEU A 68 -12.03 -7.40 -7.47
CA LEU A 68 -11.40 -8.38 -8.35
C LEU A 68 -12.05 -8.33 -9.73
N ARG A 69 -11.23 -8.35 -10.77
CA ARG A 69 -11.66 -8.31 -12.16
C ARG A 69 -10.96 -9.40 -12.95
N PHE A 70 -11.74 -10.08 -13.77
CA PHE A 70 -11.29 -11.14 -14.65
C PHE A 70 -11.85 -10.83 -16.03
N ALA A 71 -11.09 -10.14 -16.87
CA ALA A 71 -11.48 -9.80 -18.22
C ALA A 71 -10.83 -10.74 -19.23
N GLY A 72 -11.40 -10.81 -20.44
CA GLY A 72 -10.89 -11.67 -21.52
C GLY A 72 -11.34 -13.11 -21.46
N LEU A 73 -12.18 -13.51 -20.52
CA LEU A 73 -12.79 -14.82 -20.46
C LEU A 73 -14.07 -14.87 -21.33
N PRO A 74 -14.40 -16.04 -21.93
CA PRO A 74 -15.69 -16.25 -22.58
C PRO A 74 -16.86 -16.05 -21.60
N PRO A 75 -18.04 -15.62 -22.06
CA PRO A 75 -19.21 -15.52 -21.21
C PRO A 75 -19.56 -16.87 -20.56
N GLY A 76 -19.79 -16.86 -19.24
CA GLY A 76 -20.09 -18.06 -18.46
C GLY A 76 -18.86 -18.79 -17.89
N SER A 77 -17.65 -18.27 -18.14
CA SER A 77 -16.38 -18.78 -17.60
C SER A 77 -15.88 -17.97 -16.41
N GLU A 78 -16.69 -17.10 -15.85
CA GLU A 78 -16.30 -16.28 -14.70
C GLU A 78 -16.03 -17.21 -13.49
N PRO A 79 -14.93 -16.98 -12.78
CA PRO A 79 -14.58 -17.80 -11.63
C PRO A 79 -15.54 -17.57 -10.45
N VAL A 80 -15.76 -18.62 -9.69
CA VAL A 80 -16.50 -18.56 -8.44
C VAL A 80 -15.55 -18.14 -7.34
N LEU A 81 -15.77 -16.95 -6.79
CA LEU A 81 -14.96 -16.43 -5.70
C LEU A 81 -15.43 -16.97 -4.34
N PRO A 82 -14.50 -17.24 -3.40
CA PRO A 82 -14.85 -17.53 -2.02
C PRO A 82 -15.74 -16.43 -1.41
N PRO A 83 -16.51 -16.72 -0.35
CA PRO A 83 -17.45 -15.75 0.22
C PRO A 83 -16.77 -14.47 0.73
N GLY A 84 -15.52 -14.55 1.21
CA GLY A 84 -14.85 -13.44 1.86
C GLY A 84 -15.42 -13.13 3.25
N GLU A 85 -14.74 -12.33 4.03
CA GLU A 85 -15.22 -11.85 5.33
C GLU A 85 -15.87 -10.46 5.21
N PRO A 86 -16.94 -10.18 5.98
CA PRO A 86 -17.53 -8.84 6.03
C PRO A 86 -16.52 -7.85 6.61
N TYR A 87 -16.43 -6.69 5.99
CA TYR A 87 -15.54 -5.62 6.42
C TYR A 87 -16.16 -4.26 6.12
N HIS A 88 -15.89 -3.29 6.97
CA HIS A 88 -16.31 -1.90 6.76
C HIS A 88 -15.11 -0.98 6.90
N ASP A 89 -14.86 -0.16 5.90
CA ASP A 89 -13.83 0.86 5.94
C ASP A 89 -14.31 2.21 5.39
N GLU A 90 -13.46 3.22 5.50
CA GLU A 90 -13.73 4.57 5.03
C GLU A 90 -13.62 4.74 3.51
N TYR A 91 -13.02 3.77 2.79
CA TYR A 91 -12.78 3.87 1.35
C TYR A 91 -13.96 3.36 0.53
N PHE A 92 -14.50 2.19 0.89
CA PHE A 92 -15.56 1.52 0.13
C PHE A 92 -16.78 1.13 0.98
N GLY A 93 -16.80 1.51 2.26
CA GLY A 93 -17.92 1.18 3.15
C GLY A 93 -18.03 -0.31 3.43
N ASP A 94 -19.26 -0.84 3.38
CA ASP A 94 -19.51 -2.27 3.57
C ASP A 94 -19.07 -3.07 2.36
N SER A 95 -18.14 -4.01 2.57
CA SER A 95 -17.54 -4.83 1.54
C SER A 95 -17.20 -6.22 2.05
N ARG A 96 -16.68 -7.06 1.16
CA ARG A 96 -16.09 -8.36 1.49
C ARG A 96 -14.62 -8.32 1.19
N ILE A 97 -13.79 -8.86 2.07
CA ILE A 97 -12.35 -8.87 1.91
C ILE A 97 -11.76 -10.28 2.07
N TYR A 98 -10.53 -10.40 1.58
CA TYR A 98 -9.68 -11.57 1.79
C TYR A 98 -8.41 -11.15 2.50
N ARG A 99 -7.99 -11.96 3.47
CA ARG A 99 -6.73 -11.83 4.19
C ARG A 99 -5.92 -13.10 4.06
N ASP A 100 -4.64 -13.01 4.30
CA ASP A 100 -3.65 -14.10 4.27
C ASP A 100 -3.48 -14.73 2.90
N SER A 101 -4.52 -15.32 2.33
CA SER A 101 -4.47 -15.90 0.99
C SER A 101 -5.83 -15.89 0.31
N LEU A 102 -5.80 -15.84 -1.03
CA LEU A 102 -6.96 -16.03 -1.88
C LEU A 102 -6.59 -17.03 -2.98
N ILE A 103 -7.39 -18.06 -3.16
CA ILE A 103 -7.25 -19.02 -4.27
C ILE A 103 -8.49 -18.92 -5.14
N VAL A 104 -8.27 -18.75 -6.45
CA VAL A 104 -9.32 -18.64 -7.46
C VAL A 104 -9.01 -19.61 -8.59
N GLU A 105 -9.95 -20.48 -8.89
CA GLU A 105 -9.86 -21.42 -10.01
C GLU A 105 -10.56 -20.81 -11.23
N ILE A 106 -9.85 -20.79 -12.35
CA ILE A 106 -10.38 -20.40 -13.66
C ILE A 106 -10.62 -21.68 -14.45
N PRO A 107 -11.87 -22.08 -14.72
CA PRO A 107 -12.18 -23.35 -15.37
C PRO A 107 -11.94 -23.33 -16.89
N GLU A 108 -11.68 -22.15 -17.47
CA GLU A 108 -11.45 -21.99 -18.91
C GLU A 108 -10.10 -22.58 -19.32
N GLU A 109 -10.06 -23.38 -20.37
CA GLU A 109 -8.83 -24.00 -20.88
C GLU A 109 -7.87 -22.97 -21.49
N ASP A 110 -8.40 -21.99 -22.23
CA ASP A 110 -7.61 -20.91 -22.82
C ASP A 110 -7.69 -19.65 -21.96
N VAL A 111 -6.65 -19.43 -21.19
CA VAL A 111 -6.49 -18.23 -20.36
C VAL A 111 -5.47 -17.24 -20.94
N SER A 112 -5.10 -17.40 -22.20
CA SER A 112 -4.08 -16.56 -22.86
C SER A 112 -4.48 -15.07 -22.95
N THR A 113 -5.77 -14.80 -22.94
CA THR A 113 -6.34 -13.44 -23.00
C THR A 113 -6.83 -12.93 -21.64
N LEU A 114 -6.59 -13.69 -20.57
CA LEU A 114 -7.03 -13.30 -19.25
C LEU A 114 -6.29 -12.03 -18.75
N GLU A 115 -7.04 -11.01 -18.47
CA GLU A 115 -6.56 -9.78 -17.80
C GLU A 115 -7.08 -9.75 -16.37
N LEU A 116 -6.16 -9.59 -15.43
CA LEU A 116 -6.45 -9.56 -14.00
C LEU A 116 -6.36 -8.14 -13.45
N GLY A 117 -7.30 -7.79 -12.59
CA GLY A 117 -7.24 -6.57 -11.80
C GLY A 117 -7.68 -6.83 -10.36
N TRP A 118 -7.08 -6.12 -9.43
CA TRP A 118 -7.49 -6.15 -8.03
C TRP A 118 -7.23 -4.82 -7.36
N GLN A 119 -7.90 -4.60 -6.26
CA GLN A 119 -7.60 -3.51 -5.34
C GLN A 119 -7.53 -4.07 -3.92
N GLY A 120 -6.61 -3.54 -3.16
CA GLY A 120 -6.44 -3.86 -1.76
C GLY A 120 -5.88 -2.68 -0.98
N CYS A 121 -5.93 -2.78 0.32
CA CYS A 121 -5.42 -1.74 1.20
C CYS A 121 -4.59 -2.35 2.33
N ALA A 122 -3.77 -1.51 2.95
CA ALA A 122 -3.17 -1.77 4.23
C ALA A 122 -4.12 -1.29 5.34
N ASP A 123 -4.22 -2.01 6.44
CA ASP A 123 -4.95 -1.56 7.65
C ASP A 123 -4.45 -0.20 8.14
N ALA A 124 -3.19 0.08 7.87
CA ALA A 124 -2.52 1.32 8.20
C ALA A 124 -2.94 2.52 7.34
N GLY A 125 -3.74 2.32 6.27
CA GLY A 125 -4.41 3.39 5.54
C GLY A 125 -3.85 3.73 4.16
N LEU A 126 -3.11 2.83 3.50
CA LEU A 126 -2.74 2.96 2.09
C LEU A 126 -3.51 1.96 1.24
N CYS A 127 -4.07 2.41 0.11
CA CYS A 127 -4.72 1.57 -0.89
C CYS A 127 -3.94 1.56 -2.22
N TYR A 128 -4.01 0.41 -2.93
CA TYR A 128 -3.31 0.11 -4.17
C TYR A 128 -4.30 -0.04 -5.32
#